data_fb57182ac3d6dc5618f6cd57d92e5705
#
_entry.id   fb57182ac3d6dc5618f6cd57d92e5705
#
_cell.length_a   1.000
_cell.length_b   1.000
_cell.length_c   1.000
_cell.angle_alpha   90.00
_cell.angle_beta   90.00
_cell.angle_gamma   90.00
#
_symmetry.space_group_name_H-M   'P 1'
#
loop_
_entity.id
_entity.type
_entity.pdbx_description
1 polymer ?
#
loop_
_entity_poly.entity_id
_entity_poly.type
_entity_poly.pdbx_seq_one_letter_code
_entity_poly.pdbx_strand_id
1 'polypeptide(L)'
;QEFLKGAKIAYETIITDFSDNDNKITTSRSLLNAEIFNQFNEALKQRSARGHYAEITFIGLNSAEIKEHKKIGNILNVTVDFIAEVITCIRDKDKKIVSGDPEKIKKIYDTWVFSRDTTSTNPNWQLVNTLT
;
A
#
# COMPACT_ATOMS: atom_id res chain seq x y z
N GLN A 1 -16.28 9.77 -7.95
CA GLN A 1 -15.23 9.94 -8.94
C GLN A 1 -14.52 8.62 -9.22
N GLU A 2 -14.32 8.32 -10.48
CA GLU A 2 -13.73 7.04 -10.91
C GLU A 2 -12.32 6.82 -10.38
N PHE A 3 -11.49 7.87 -10.40
CA PHE A 3 -10.12 7.75 -9.92
C PHE A 3 -10.07 7.37 -8.44
N LEU A 4 -10.83 8.06 -7.59
CA LEU A 4 -10.82 7.78 -6.14
C LEU A 4 -11.32 6.38 -5.84
N LYS A 5 -12.30 5.90 -6.57
CA LYS A 5 -12.81 4.54 -6.41
C LYS A 5 -11.70 3.52 -6.66
N GLY A 6 -10.94 3.70 -7.75
CA GLY A 6 -9.80 2.85 -8.05
C GLY A 6 -8.67 2.97 -7.04
N ALA A 7 -8.39 4.19 -6.58
CA ALA A 7 -7.34 4.44 -5.59
C ALA A 7 -7.65 3.76 -4.26
N LYS A 8 -8.90 3.78 -3.83
CA LYS A 8 -9.32 3.10 -2.60
C LYS A 8 -9.12 1.59 -2.70
N ILE A 9 -9.48 1.00 -3.83
CA ILE A 9 -9.28 -0.43 -4.07
C ILE A 9 -7.79 -0.76 -4.09
N ALA A 10 -6.99 0.06 -4.77
CA ALA A 10 -5.54 -0.13 -4.83
C ALA A 10 -4.91 -0.05 -3.44
N TYR A 11 -5.32 0.93 -2.63
CA TYR A 11 -4.80 1.10 -1.28
C TYR A 11 -5.05 -0.15 -0.43
N GLU A 12 -6.28 -0.63 -0.40
CA GLU A 12 -6.61 -1.83 0.36
C GLU A 12 -5.83 -3.04 -0.13
N THR A 13 -5.73 -3.22 -1.44
CA THR A 13 -5.02 -4.35 -2.05
C THR A 13 -3.54 -4.33 -1.66
N ILE A 14 -2.90 -3.17 -1.73
CA ILE A 14 -1.48 -3.02 -1.42
C ILE A 14 -1.23 -3.27 0.08
N ILE A 15 -2.06 -2.67 0.95
CA ILE A 15 -1.90 -2.85 2.40
C ILE A 15 -2.07 -4.32 2.79
N THR A 16 -3.06 -5.01 2.22
CA THR A 16 -3.31 -6.41 2.57
C THR A 16 -2.22 -7.35 2.05
N ASP A 17 -1.51 -6.99 0.98
CA ASP A 17 -0.38 -7.79 0.52
C ASP A 17 0.74 -7.88 1.55
N PHE A 18 0.84 -6.91 2.47
CA PHE A 18 1.81 -6.97 3.55
C PHE A 18 1.41 -7.93 4.66
N SER A 19 0.17 -8.43 4.65
CA SER A 19 -0.33 -9.38 5.64
C SER A 19 -0.08 -10.83 5.21
N ASP A 20 1.10 -11.10 4.67
CA ASP A 20 1.37 -12.39 4.07
C ASP A 20 2.49 -13.10 4.83
N ASN A 21 2.25 -14.37 5.18
CA ASN A 21 3.25 -15.19 5.87
C ASN A 21 4.49 -15.44 5.01
N ASP A 22 4.35 -15.44 3.70
CA ASP A 22 5.49 -15.68 2.80
C ASP A 22 6.26 -14.40 2.49
N ASN A 23 5.78 -13.25 2.95
CA ASN A 23 6.42 -11.95 2.73
C ASN A 23 6.66 -11.65 1.25
N LYS A 24 5.65 -11.91 0.43
CA LYS A 24 5.70 -11.67 -1.02
C LYS A 24 4.61 -10.72 -1.46
N ILE A 25 4.93 -9.89 -2.45
CA ILE A 25 3.95 -9.04 -3.11
C ILE A 25 3.42 -9.82 -4.31
N THR A 26 2.14 -10.17 -4.29
CA THR A 26 1.54 -10.97 -5.34
C THR A 26 0.37 -10.26 -6.02
N THR A 27 -0.64 -9.89 -5.25
CA THR A 27 -1.89 -9.35 -5.79
C THR A 27 -1.73 -7.93 -6.31
N SER A 28 -0.92 -7.11 -5.62
CA SER A 28 -0.75 -5.70 -5.95
C SER A 28 0.41 -5.42 -6.92
N ARG A 29 1.07 -6.45 -7.42
CA ARG A 29 2.27 -6.31 -8.26
C ARG A 29 2.06 -5.34 -9.43
N SER A 30 0.93 -5.45 -10.11
CA SER A 30 0.62 -4.62 -11.28
C SER A 30 0.26 -3.17 -10.92
N LEU A 31 0.01 -2.91 -9.64
CA LEU A 31 -0.37 -1.57 -9.16
C LEU A 31 0.85 -0.74 -8.76
N LEU A 32 2.04 -1.31 -8.82
CA LEU A 32 3.28 -0.68 -8.36
C LEU A 32 4.21 -0.46 -9.55
N ASN A 33 4.87 0.71 -9.61
CA ASN A 33 5.96 0.86 -10.55
C ASN A 33 7.17 0.04 -10.07
N ALA A 34 8.19 -0.10 -10.91
CA ALA A 34 9.33 -0.95 -10.61
C ALA A 34 10.08 -0.50 -9.35
N GLU A 35 10.25 0.80 -9.19
CA GLU A 35 10.96 1.37 -8.04
C GLU A 35 10.24 1.08 -6.72
N ILE A 36 8.93 1.32 -6.68
CA ILE A 36 8.14 1.06 -5.47
C ILE A 36 8.07 -0.45 -5.20
N PHE A 37 7.91 -1.27 -6.24
CA PHE A 37 7.94 -2.73 -6.07
C PHE A 37 9.25 -3.15 -5.40
N ASN A 38 10.38 -2.62 -5.87
CA ASN A 38 11.68 -3.00 -5.32
C ASN A 38 11.83 -2.56 -3.87
N GLN A 39 11.35 -1.35 -3.51
CA GLN A 39 11.36 -0.87 -2.13
C GLN A 39 10.53 -1.74 -1.20
N PHE A 40 9.31 -2.07 -1.62
CA PHE A 40 8.42 -2.91 -0.81
C PHE A 40 8.95 -4.33 -0.69
N ASN A 41 9.44 -4.88 -1.79
CA ASN A 41 9.99 -6.24 -1.81
C ASN A 41 11.21 -6.36 -0.92
N GLU A 42 12.07 -5.33 -0.90
CA GLU A 42 13.24 -5.30 -0.01
C GLU A 42 12.83 -5.27 1.46
N ALA A 43 11.82 -4.47 1.80
CA ALA A 43 11.30 -4.41 3.16
C ALA A 43 10.76 -5.78 3.61
N LEU A 44 10.05 -6.48 2.73
CA LEU A 44 9.53 -7.82 3.02
C LEU A 44 10.64 -8.84 3.15
N LYS A 45 11.69 -8.73 2.34
CA LYS A 45 12.86 -9.62 2.45
C LYS A 45 13.56 -9.45 3.80
N GLN A 46 13.73 -8.21 4.26
CA GLN A 46 14.35 -7.93 5.56
C GLN A 46 13.50 -8.50 6.69
N ARG A 47 12.18 -8.34 6.59
CA ARG A 47 11.25 -8.91 7.57
C ARG A 47 11.34 -10.43 7.61
N SER A 48 11.37 -11.06 6.44
CA SER A 48 11.52 -12.50 6.30
C SER A 48 12.85 -13.00 6.85
N ALA A 49 13.94 -12.26 6.61
CA ALA A 49 15.27 -12.61 7.11
C ALA A 49 15.33 -12.64 8.64
N ARG A 50 14.48 -11.84 9.31
CA ARG A 50 14.36 -11.85 10.77
C ARG A 50 13.44 -12.96 11.27
N GLY A 51 12.83 -13.73 10.38
CA GLY A 51 11.81 -14.71 10.73
C GLY A 51 10.49 -14.09 11.13
N HIS A 52 10.25 -12.84 10.75
CA HIS A 52 9.04 -12.10 11.10
C HIS A 52 8.01 -12.12 9.97
N TYR A 53 6.75 -12.01 10.34
CA TYR A 53 5.67 -11.81 9.39
C TYR A 53 4.61 -10.89 10.00
N ALA A 54 3.83 -10.25 9.15
CA ALA A 54 2.78 -9.34 9.60
C ALA A 54 1.41 -9.97 9.47
N GLU A 55 0.56 -9.73 10.46
CA GLU A 55 -0.87 -9.98 10.37
C GLU A 55 -1.55 -8.62 10.27
N ILE A 56 -2.31 -8.39 9.19
CA ILE A 56 -3.02 -7.14 8.98
C ILE A 56 -4.47 -7.47 8.66
N THR A 57 -5.38 -6.96 9.47
CA THR A 57 -6.80 -7.00 9.17
C THR A 57 -7.22 -5.60 8.77
N PHE A 58 -7.65 -5.44 7.53
CA PHE A 58 -8.11 -4.14 7.03
C PHE A 58 -9.56 -3.95 7.45
N ILE A 59 -9.79 -2.99 8.36
CA ILE A 59 -11.14 -2.72 8.86
C ILE A 59 -11.91 -1.86 7.88
N GLY A 60 -11.30 -0.76 7.40
CA GLY A 60 -11.93 0.09 6.42
C GLY A 60 -11.19 1.40 6.19
N LEU A 61 -11.60 2.09 5.14
CA LEU A 61 -11.11 3.42 4.81
C LEU A 61 -12.05 4.46 5.41
N ASN A 62 -11.52 5.33 6.26
CA ASN A 62 -12.29 6.44 6.82
C ASN A 62 -12.41 7.58 5.82
N SER A 63 -11.33 7.84 5.08
CA SER A 63 -11.37 8.86 4.03
C SER A 63 -10.28 8.62 2.99
N ALA A 64 -10.51 9.14 1.79
CA ALA A 64 -9.53 9.23 0.73
C ALA A 64 -9.80 10.54 -0.01
N GLU A 65 -8.82 11.45 0.01
CA GLU A 65 -8.98 12.77 -0.57
C GLU A 65 -7.85 13.09 -1.52
N ILE A 66 -8.17 13.63 -2.69
CA ILE A 66 -7.16 14.13 -3.62
C ILE A 66 -6.60 15.42 -3.03
N LYS A 67 -5.31 15.40 -2.73
CA LYS A 67 -4.60 16.54 -2.20
C LYS A 67 -4.06 17.45 -3.29
N GLU A 68 -3.59 16.85 -4.38
CA GLU A 68 -2.95 17.56 -5.47
C GLU A 68 -3.00 16.72 -6.73
N HIS A 69 -3.04 17.37 -7.89
CA HIS A 69 -2.82 16.69 -9.15
C HIS A 69 -1.97 17.57 -10.05
N LYS A 70 -1.10 16.94 -10.83
CA LYS A 70 -0.21 17.61 -11.77
C LYS A 70 -0.11 16.82 -13.05
N LYS A 71 -0.06 17.53 -14.17
CA LYS A 71 0.24 16.91 -15.46
C LYS A 71 1.54 17.49 -15.98
N ILE A 72 2.51 16.60 -16.23
CA ILE A 72 3.80 16.96 -16.77
C ILE A 72 3.98 16.18 -18.07
N GLY A 73 3.92 16.89 -19.21
CA GLY A 73 3.87 16.22 -20.51
C GLY A 73 2.65 15.32 -20.58
N ASN A 74 2.86 14.03 -20.79
CA ASN A 74 1.79 13.05 -20.87
C ASN A 74 1.58 12.28 -19.58
N ILE A 75 2.30 12.65 -18.51
CA ILE A 75 2.21 11.95 -17.23
C ILE A 75 1.31 12.74 -16.28
N LEU A 76 0.29 12.07 -15.79
CA LEU A 76 -0.62 12.64 -14.80
C LEU A 76 -0.31 12.02 -13.45
N ASN A 77 0.02 12.86 -12.47
CA ASN A 77 0.30 12.47 -11.11
C ASN A 77 -0.81 12.97 -10.19
N VAL A 78 -1.31 12.09 -9.33
CA VAL A 78 -2.35 12.45 -8.36
C VAL A 78 -1.90 12.01 -6.98
N THR A 79 -1.88 12.96 -6.06
CA THR A 79 -1.53 12.72 -4.66
C THR A 79 -2.81 12.55 -3.85
N VAL A 80 -2.90 11.47 -3.09
CA VAL A 80 -4.09 11.12 -2.32
C VAL A 80 -3.72 10.93 -0.85
N ASP A 81 -4.48 11.56 0.03
CA ASP A 81 -4.41 11.32 1.47
C ASP A 81 -5.41 10.24 1.85
N PHE A 82 -4.93 9.19 2.51
CA PHE A 82 -5.78 8.11 3.01
C PHE A 82 -5.77 8.09 4.53
N ILE A 83 -6.94 7.86 5.11
CA ILE A 83 -7.08 7.55 6.54
C ILE A 83 -7.81 6.22 6.62
N ALA A 84 -7.18 5.24 7.25
CA ALA A 84 -7.74 3.89 7.34
C ALA A 84 -7.64 3.35 8.75
N GLU A 85 -8.41 2.31 9.02
CA GLU A 85 -8.36 1.58 10.27
C GLU A 85 -7.96 0.15 10.00
N VAL A 86 -6.98 -0.33 10.77
CA VAL A 86 -6.46 -1.68 10.66
C VAL A 86 -6.21 -2.27 12.04
N ILE A 87 -6.16 -3.60 12.11
CA ILE A 87 -5.61 -4.31 13.24
C ILE A 87 -4.34 -4.97 12.73
N THR A 88 -3.20 -4.68 13.35
CA THR A 88 -1.93 -5.18 12.83
C THR A 88 -0.97 -5.56 13.96
N CYS A 89 -0.21 -6.61 13.74
CA CYS A 89 0.93 -6.96 14.58
C CYS A 89 1.98 -7.68 13.75
N ILE A 90 3.21 -7.68 14.27
CA ILE A 90 4.32 -8.45 13.72
C ILE A 90 4.58 -9.62 14.66
N ARG A 91 4.70 -10.83 14.11
CA ARG A 91 5.00 -12.03 14.88
C ARG A 91 6.30 -12.64 14.40
N ASP A 92 6.99 -13.35 15.30
CA ASP A 92 8.16 -14.12 14.94
C ASP A 92 7.77 -15.53 14.48
N LYS A 93 8.76 -16.36 14.17
CA LYS A 93 8.53 -17.73 13.69
C LYS A 93 7.83 -18.62 14.74
N ASP A 94 7.89 -18.24 16.01
CA ASP A 94 7.23 -18.94 17.11
C ASP A 94 5.85 -18.36 17.41
N LYS A 95 5.34 -17.48 16.52
CA LYS A 95 4.05 -16.82 16.63
C LYS A 95 3.95 -15.83 17.78
N LYS A 96 5.08 -15.46 18.37
CA LYS A 96 5.11 -14.44 19.43
C LYS A 96 5.03 -13.04 18.83
N ILE A 97 4.34 -12.16 19.53
CA ILE A 97 4.19 -10.77 19.09
C ILE A 97 5.48 -10.01 19.31
N VAL A 98 6.06 -9.48 18.24
CA VAL A 98 7.27 -8.65 18.27
C VAL A 98 6.90 -7.17 18.37
N SER A 99 5.83 -6.77 17.70
CA SER A 99 5.32 -5.39 17.74
C SER A 99 3.85 -5.36 17.36
N GLY A 100 3.17 -4.26 17.70
CA GLY A 100 1.75 -4.09 17.41
C GLY A 100 0.87 -4.75 18.47
N ASP A 101 -0.44 -4.65 18.26
CA ASP A 101 -1.43 -5.20 19.20
C ASP A 101 -2.61 -5.80 18.42
N PRO A 102 -2.75 -7.14 18.41
CA PRO A 102 -3.81 -7.80 17.66
C PRO A 102 -5.21 -7.58 18.24
N GLU A 103 -5.29 -6.93 19.42
CA GLU A 103 -6.56 -6.67 20.09
C GLU A 103 -7.08 -5.25 19.88
N LYS A 104 -6.32 -4.40 19.19
CA LYS A 104 -6.67 -2.97 19.06
C LYS A 104 -6.70 -2.52 17.61
N ILE A 105 -7.72 -1.70 17.31
CA ILE A 105 -7.82 -1.01 16.03
C ILE A 105 -6.87 0.17 16.05
N LYS A 106 -6.06 0.27 15.00
CA LYS A 106 -5.12 1.36 14.81
C LYS A 106 -5.55 2.21 13.60
N LYS A 107 -5.52 3.51 13.75
CA LYS A 107 -5.75 4.43 12.64
C LYS A 107 -4.42 4.74 11.98
N ILE A 108 -4.36 4.60 10.65
CA ILE A 108 -3.15 4.89 9.88
C ILE A 108 -3.43 6.00 8.87
N TYR A 109 -2.40 6.80 8.61
CA TYR A 109 -2.45 7.96 7.72
C TYR A 109 -1.37 7.79 6.67
N ASP A 110 -1.77 7.77 5.41
CA ASP A 110 -0.84 7.61 4.30
C ASP A 110 -1.10 8.67 3.23
N THR A 111 -0.02 9.19 2.67
CA THR A 111 -0.08 10.08 1.51
C THR A 111 0.68 9.41 0.37
N TRP A 112 -0.03 9.03 -0.67
CA TRP A 112 0.54 8.28 -1.79
C TRP A 112 0.35 9.02 -3.10
N VAL A 113 1.29 8.84 -4.02
CA VAL A 113 1.23 9.43 -5.36
C VAL A 113 1.01 8.33 -6.38
N PHE A 114 -0.06 8.47 -7.16
CA PHE A 114 -0.36 7.57 -8.28
C PHE A 114 -0.06 8.29 -9.59
N SER A 115 0.35 7.53 -10.59
CA SER A 115 0.72 8.07 -11.89
C SER A 115 0.13 7.25 -13.01
N ARG A 116 -0.19 7.94 -14.11
CA ARG A 116 -0.66 7.31 -15.34
C ARG A 116 -0.10 8.07 -16.54
N ASP A 117 0.38 7.33 -17.53
CA ASP A 117 0.75 7.90 -18.83
C ASP A 117 -0.52 8.00 -19.67
N THR A 118 -0.94 9.22 -19.99
CA THR A 118 -2.18 9.46 -20.72
C THR A 118 -2.14 9.00 -22.17
N THR A 119 -0.94 8.72 -22.70
CA THR A 119 -0.76 8.19 -24.06
C THR A 119 -0.72 6.66 -24.10
N SER A 120 -0.64 6.02 -22.94
CA SER A 120 -0.58 4.56 -22.84
C SER A 120 -1.97 3.96 -23.12
N THR A 121 -1.97 2.79 -23.76
CA THR A 121 -3.20 2.01 -23.93
C THR A 121 -3.65 1.35 -22.64
N ASN A 122 -2.73 1.26 -21.65
CA ASN A 122 -3.04 0.72 -20.33
C ASN A 122 -3.70 1.83 -19.49
N PRO A 123 -4.99 1.69 -19.12
CA PRO A 123 -5.69 2.71 -18.35
C PRO A 123 -5.36 2.69 -16.84
N ASN A 124 -4.58 1.73 -16.40
CA ASN A 124 -4.36 1.52 -14.98
C ASN A 124 -3.36 2.54 -14.40
N TRP A 125 -3.64 2.96 -13.18
CA TRP A 125 -2.76 3.81 -12.40
C TRP A 125 -1.77 2.94 -11.64
N GLN A 126 -0.57 3.49 -11.42
CA GLN A 126 0.45 2.82 -10.61
C GLN A 126 0.88 3.71 -9.47
N LEU A 127 1.16 3.11 -8.32
CA LEU A 127 1.77 3.80 -7.20
C LEU A 127 3.22 4.07 -7.55
N VAL A 128 3.62 5.34 -7.48
CA VAL A 128 4.98 5.77 -7.85
C VAL A 128 5.73 6.39 -6.68
N ASN A 129 5.02 6.76 -5.61
CA ASN A 129 5.69 7.31 -4.43
C ASN A 129 4.80 7.20 -3.20
N THR A 130 5.43 7.05 -2.05
CA THR A 130 4.77 7.10 -0.75
C THR A 130 5.46 8.21 0.05
N LEU A 131 4.67 9.18 0.52
CA LEU A 131 5.20 10.36 1.22
C LEU A 131 5.14 10.22 2.73
N THR A 132 4.40 9.24 3.22
CA THR A 132 4.32 8.93 4.66
C THR A 132 4.31 7.44 4.88
#